data_442c840b007fa73b75589503c4a07586
#
_entry.id   442c840b007fa73b75589503c4a07586
#
_cell.length_a   1.000
_cell.length_b   1.000
_cell.length_c   1.000
_cell.angle_alpha   90.00
_cell.angle_beta   90.00
_cell.angle_gamma   90.00
#
_symmetry.space_group_name_H-M   'P 1'
#
loop_
_entity.id
_entity.type
_entity.pdbx_description
1 polymer ?
#
loop_
_entity_poly.entity_id
_entity_poly.type
_entity_poly.pdbx_seq_one_letter_code
_entity_poly.pdbx_strand_id
1 'polypeptide(L)'
;MELVSKRFADTAVVFPQGRIDHATAEQFKAALVPHLVGADGRDRVVIDLTGVEYISSVGLRVLMLASKQAKAQGCALAVCALQPVVREIFEISRFNLVLQVFPSLREALAALSTEALAAFGAA
;
A
#
# COMPACT_ATOMS: atom_id res chain seq x y z
N MET A 1 0.17 -9.83 -12.74
CA MET A 1 -0.77 -9.23 -11.77
C MET A 1 -1.25 -7.90 -12.33
N GLU A 2 -2.54 -7.76 -12.42
CA GLU A 2 -3.12 -6.48 -12.79
C GLU A 2 -3.20 -5.58 -11.56
N LEU A 3 -2.76 -4.35 -11.72
CA LEU A 3 -2.79 -3.39 -10.62
C LEU A 3 -3.56 -2.14 -11.06
N VAL A 4 -4.72 -1.95 -10.45
CA VAL A 4 -5.49 -0.73 -10.64
C VAL A 4 -4.95 0.33 -9.69
N SER A 5 -4.81 1.55 -10.16
CA SER A 5 -4.44 2.67 -9.31
C SER A 5 -5.40 3.82 -9.52
N LYS A 6 -5.62 4.59 -8.44
CA LYS A 6 -6.42 5.80 -8.46
C LYS A 6 -5.67 6.89 -7.72
N ARG A 7 -5.91 8.14 -8.09
CA ARG A 7 -5.30 9.27 -7.39
C ARG A 7 -6.38 10.10 -6.73
N PHE A 8 -6.16 10.40 -5.44
CA PHE A 8 -6.99 11.30 -4.67
C PHE A 8 -6.10 12.44 -4.17
N ALA A 9 -6.18 13.60 -4.83
CA ALA A 9 -5.34 14.76 -4.54
C ALA A 9 -3.83 14.37 -4.58
N ASP A 10 -3.14 14.45 -3.45
CA ASP A 10 -1.72 14.15 -3.33
C ASP A 10 -1.41 12.68 -3.01
N THR A 11 -2.41 11.81 -3.08
CA THR A 11 -2.27 10.41 -2.66
C THR A 11 -2.61 9.47 -3.81
N ALA A 12 -1.67 8.57 -4.10
CA ALA A 12 -1.92 7.46 -5.02
C ALA A 12 -2.39 6.24 -4.22
N VAL A 13 -3.46 5.61 -4.68
CA VAL A 13 -3.97 4.38 -4.08
C VAL A 13 -3.84 3.26 -5.10
N VAL A 14 -3.20 2.18 -4.72
CA VAL A 14 -3.05 1.00 -5.56
C VAL A 14 -3.88 -0.15 -5.00
N PHE A 15 -4.50 -0.92 -5.90
CA PHE A 15 -5.44 -1.99 -5.56
C PHE A 15 -4.96 -3.31 -6.15
N PRO A 16 -3.98 -4.00 -5.54
CA PRO A 16 -3.58 -5.32 -6.02
C PRO A 16 -4.71 -6.33 -5.79
N GLN A 17 -4.78 -7.34 -6.65
CA GLN A 17 -5.83 -8.35 -6.61
C GLN A 17 -5.21 -9.74 -6.59
N GLY A 18 -5.83 -10.65 -5.85
CA GLY A 18 -5.46 -12.06 -5.82
C GLY A 18 -4.37 -12.36 -4.80
N ARG A 19 -3.39 -13.15 -5.20
CA ARG A 19 -2.31 -13.61 -4.32
C ARG A 19 -1.03 -12.85 -4.63
N ILE A 20 -0.33 -12.41 -3.59
CA ILE A 20 1.02 -11.84 -3.75
C ILE A 20 2.00 -12.89 -3.25
N ASP A 21 2.57 -13.64 -4.18
CA ASP A 21 3.48 -14.75 -3.91
C ASP A 21 4.69 -14.69 -4.86
N HIS A 22 5.50 -15.75 -4.87
CA HIS A 22 6.70 -15.79 -5.71
C HIS A 22 6.41 -15.63 -7.22
N ALA A 23 5.21 -16.02 -7.65
CA ALA A 23 4.83 -15.90 -9.07
C ALA A 23 4.41 -14.49 -9.46
N THR A 24 3.93 -13.69 -8.51
CA THR A 24 3.38 -12.34 -8.77
C THR A 24 4.20 -11.23 -8.14
N ALA A 25 5.15 -11.53 -7.27
CA ALA A 25 5.89 -10.53 -6.51
C ALA A 25 6.64 -9.52 -7.39
N GLU A 26 7.27 -9.98 -8.48
CA GLU A 26 7.99 -9.08 -9.38
C GLU A 26 7.04 -8.15 -10.13
N GLN A 27 5.88 -8.63 -10.54
CA GLN A 27 4.86 -7.81 -11.19
C GLN A 27 4.32 -6.77 -10.23
N PHE A 28 4.08 -7.17 -8.99
CA PHE A 28 3.63 -6.26 -7.95
C PHE A 28 4.67 -5.17 -7.68
N LYS A 29 5.93 -5.56 -7.53
CA LYS A 29 7.03 -4.62 -7.33
C LYS A 29 7.12 -3.63 -8.48
N ALA A 30 7.10 -4.13 -9.73
CA ALA A 30 7.22 -3.30 -10.91
C ALA A 30 6.07 -2.29 -11.02
N ALA A 31 4.87 -2.67 -10.59
CA ALA A 31 3.70 -1.79 -10.61
C ALA A 31 3.70 -0.79 -9.46
N LEU A 32 4.25 -1.16 -8.31
CA LEU A 32 4.25 -0.32 -7.10
C LEU A 32 5.36 0.74 -7.12
N VAL A 33 6.57 0.36 -7.50
CA VAL A 33 7.75 1.22 -7.40
C VAL A 33 7.58 2.59 -8.05
N PRO A 34 6.97 2.72 -9.26
CA PRO A 34 6.79 4.04 -9.88
C PRO A 34 6.00 5.03 -9.02
N HIS A 35 5.12 4.55 -8.13
CA HIS A 35 4.34 5.41 -7.26
C HIS A 35 5.12 5.91 -6.05
N LEU A 36 6.27 5.32 -5.76
CA LEU A 36 7.08 5.66 -4.59
C LEU A 36 8.06 6.79 -4.84
N VAL A 37 8.10 7.30 -6.07
CA VAL A 37 8.99 8.40 -6.45
C VAL A 37 8.20 9.69 -6.31
N GLY A 38 8.29 10.32 -5.16
CA GLY A 38 7.64 11.59 -4.91
C GLY A 38 8.36 12.74 -5.60
N ALA A 39 7.62 13.57 -6.34
CA ALA A 39 8.21 14.70 -7.04
C ALA A 39 8.80 15.74 -6.09
N ASP A 40 8.22 15.92 -4.90
CA ASP A 40 8.64 16.95 -3.93
C ASP A 40 8.66 16.42 -2.50
N GLY A 41 8.76 15.11 -2.31
CA GLY A 41 8.67 14.50 -0.99
C GLY A 41 7.31 14.64 -0.35
N ARG A 42 6.28 14.95 -1.13
CA ARG A 42 4.91 15.16 -0.66
C ARG A 42 3.96 14.05 -1.05
N ASP A 43 4.38 13.17 -1.95
CA ASP A 43 3.51 12.11 -2.42
C ASP A 43 3.28 11.10 -1.31
N ARG A 44 2.07 10.58 -1.29
CA ARG A 44 1.63 9.55 -0.37
C ARG A 44 1.10 8.38 -1.18
N VAL A 45 1.33 7.18 -0.69
CA VAL A 45 0.86 5.97 -1.35
C VAL A 45 0.15 5.09 -0.33
N VAL A 46 -1.04 4.65 -0.69
CA VAL A 46 -1.80 3.68 0.10
C VAL A 46 -1.99 2.43 -0.75
N ILE A 47 -1.68 1.28 -0.17
CA ILE A 47 -1.94 -0.01 -0.80
C ILE A 47 -3.21 -0.58 -0.17
N ASP A 48 -4.29 -0.61 -0.94
CA ASP A 48 -5.56 -1.17 -0.49
C ASP A 48 -5.54 -2.67 -0.77
N LEU A 49 -5.55 -3.46 0.29
CA LEU A 49 -5.42 -4.92 0.21
C LEU A 49 -6.75 -5.65 0.26
N THR A 50 -7.87 -4.94 0.06
CA THR A 50 -9.21 -5.56 0.05
C THR A 50 -9.28 -6.76 -0.88
N GLY A 51 -8.66 -6.68 -2.05
CA GLY A 51 -8.68 -7.74 -3.06
C GLY A 51 -7.57 -8.77 -2.91
N VAL A 52 -6.73 -8.69 -1.88
CA VAL A 52 -5.61 -9.60 -1.68
C VAL A 52 -5.98 -10.68 -0.68
N GLU A 53 -6.01 -11.92 -1.13
CA GLU A 53 -6.41 -13.06 -0.30
C GLU A 53 -5.25 -13.74 0.41
N TYR A 54 -4.01 -13.50 -0.04
CA TYR A 54 -2.83 -14.11 0.55
C TYR A 54 -1.57 -13.31 0.17
N ILE A 55 -0.63 -13.24 1.11
CA ILE A 55 0.69 -12.66 0.86
C ILE A 55 1.75 -13.61 1.41
N SER A 56 2.75 -13.93 0.59
CA SER A 56 3.86 -14.80 0.98
C SER A 56 5.00 -13.98 1.60
N SER A 57 6.01 -14.68 2.11
CA SER A 57 7.22 -14.03 2.60
C SER A 57 7.93 -13.22 1.52
N VAL A 58 7.88 -13.68 0.26
CA VAL A 58 8.44 -12.92 -0.86
C VAL A 58 7.65 -11.62 -1.09
N GLY A 59 6.32 -11.70 -0.98
CA GLY A 59 5.46 -10.51 -1.07
C GLY A 59 5.73 -9.52 0.05
N LEU A 60 5.89 -10.01 1.28
CA LEU A 60 6.25 -9.16 2.42
C LEU A 60 7.60 -8.48 2.19
N ARG A 61 8.55 -9.19 1.59
CA ARG A 61 9.86 -8.61 1.27
C ARG A 61 9.73 -7.45 0.28
N VAL A 62 8.85 -7.58 -0.72
CA VAL A 62 8.57 -6.47 -1.65
C VAL A 62 8.05 -5.25 -0.89
N LEU A 63 7.12 -5.46 0.05
CA LEU A 63 6.58 -4.37 0.86
C LEU A 63 7.66 -3.74 1.75
N MET A 64 8.56 -4.55 2.30
CA MET A 64 9.68 -4.04 3.11
C MET A 64 10.60 -3.15 2.27
N LEU A 65 10.97 -3.60 1.09
CA LEU A 65 11.82 -2.82 0.19
C LEU A 65 11.12 -1.53 -0.25
N ALA A 66 9.81 -1.63 -0.53
CA ALA A 66 9.00 -0.48 -0.87
C ALA A 66 8.96 0.54 0.27
N SER A 67 8.82 0.07 1.52
CA SER A 67 8.83 0.93 2.69
C SER A 67 10.15 1.68 2.84
N LYS A 68 11.26 0.99 2.62
CA LYS A 68 12.59 1.61 2.70
C LYS A 68 12.77 2.65 1.59
N GLN A 69 12.35 2.33 0.38
CA GLN A 69 12.44 3.25 -0.75
C GLN A 69 11.56 4.48 -0.52
N ALA A 70 10.34 4.30 -0.02
CA ALA A 70 9.45 5.39 0.29
C ALA A 70 10.07 6.36 1.30
N LYS A 71 10.67 5.82 2.37
CA LYS A 71 11.36 6.64 3.37
C LYS A 71 12.51 7.42 2.75
N ALA A 72 13.29 6.79 1.89
CA ALA A 72 14.43 7.44 1.24
C ALA A 72 13.97 8.58 0.32
N GLN A 73 12.77 8.48 -0.26
CA GLN A 73 12.21 9.49 -1.16
C GLN A 73 11.32 10.50 -0.45
N GLY A 74 11.16 10.38 0.86
CA GLY A 74 10.25 11.25 1.60
C GLY A 74 8.77 10.98 1.31
N CYS A 75 8.44 9.81 0.81
CA CYS A 75 7.08 9.39 0.48
C CYS A 75 6.48 8.62 1.65
N ALA A 76 5.25 8.94 2.04
CA ALA A 76 4.54 8.17 3.05
C ALA A 76 3.89 6.95 2.39
N LEU A 77 4.06 5.77 2.99
CA LEU A 77 3.48 4.53 2.50
C LEU A 77 2.71 3.84 3.62
N ALA A 78 1.47 3.47 3.35
CA ALA A 78 0.62 2.75 4.29
C ALA A 78 -0.17 1.67 3.56
N VAL A 79 -0.69 0.70 4.32
CA VAL A 79 -1.58 -0.33 3.82
C VAL A 79 -2.91 -0.25 4.55
N CYS A 80 -3.98 -0.73 3.92
CA CYS A 80 -5.30 -0.71 4.53
C CYS A 80 -6.16 -1.89 4.08
N ALA A 81 -7.24 -2.12 4.81
CA ALA A 81 -8.28 -3.06 4.47
C ALA A 81 -7.78 -4.50 4.27
N LEU A 82 -6.93 -4.98 5.17
CA LEU A 82 -6.39 -6.32 5.11
C LEU A 82 -7.49 -7.35 5.36
N GLN A 83 -7.58 -8.36 4.49
CA GLN A 83 -8.42 -9.52 4.75
C GLN A 83 -7.87 -10.28 5.97
N PRO A 84 -8.72 -11.06 6.68
CA PRO A 84 -8.29 -11.71 7.92
C PRO A 84 -7.01 -12.53 7.83
N VAL A 85 -6.85 -13.29 6.75
CA VAL A 85 -5.63 -14.11 6.55
C VAL A 85 -4.39 -13.23 6.39
N VAL A 86 -4.49 -12.17 5.61
CA VAL A 86 -3.38 -11.24 5.39
C VAL A 86 -3.05 -10.49 6.68
N ARG A 87 -4.06 -10.10 7.44
CA ARG A 87 -3.86 -9.46 8.74
C ARG A 87 -3.09 -10.38 9.69
N GLU A 88 -3.49 -11.65 9.76
CA GLU A 88 -2.83 -12.63 10.60
C GLU A 88 -1.36 -12.80 10.21
N ILE A 89 -1.07 -12.86 8.92
CA ILE A 89 0.30 -12.95 8.41
C ILE A 89 1.11 -11.72 8.84
N PHE A 90 0.52 -10.52 8.74
CA PHE A 90 1.17 -9.29 9.18
C PHE A 90 1.48 -9.31 10.67
N GLU A 91 0.54 -9.78 11.49
CA GLU A 91 0.71 -9.84 12.94
C GLU A 91 1.80 -10.85 13.32
N ILE A 92 1.75 -12.05 12.76
CA ILE A 92 2.73 -13.11 13.05
C ILE A 92 4.14 -12.69 12.65
N SER A 93 4.29 -12.04 11.50
CA SER A 93 5.57 -11.57 11.00
C SER A 93 5.99 -10.22 11.57
N ARG A 94 5.16 -9.62 12.40
CA ARG A 94 5.34 -8.27 12.99
C ARG A 94 5.49 -7.19 11.92
N PHE A 95 4.90 -7.41 10.78
CA PHE A 95 4.98 -6.47 9.67
C PHE A 95 4.18 -5.19 9.92
N ASN A 96 3.21 -5.26 10.83
CA ASN A 96 2.48 -4.09 11.32
C ASN A 96 3.39 -3.08 12.04
N LEU A 97 4.61 -3.46 12.39
CA LEU A 97 5.62 -2.54 12.94
C LEU A 97 6.47 -1.89 11.84
N VAL A 98 6.43 -2.44 10.62
CA VAL A 98 7.18 -1.92 9.47
C VAL A 98 6.37 -0.88 8.71
N LEU A 99 5.08 -1.15 8.52
CA LEU A 99 4.15 -0.28 7.79
C LEU A 99 2.96 0.06 8.67
N GLN A 100 2.45 1.28 8.51
CA GLN A 100 1.18 1.67 9.12
C GLN A 100 0.04 0.89 8.47
N VAL A 101 -0.83 0.31 9.27
CA VAL A 101 -1.98 -0.49 8.84
C VAL A 101 -3.25 0.19 9.30
N PHE A 102 -4.17 0.44 8.39
CA PHE A 102 -5.46 1.06 8.69
C PHE A 102 -6.60 0.11 8.36
N PRO A 103 -7.72 0.16 9.11
CA PRO A 103 -8.84 -0.75 8.86
C PRO A 103 -9.53 -0.52 7.51
N SER A 104 -9.50 0.71 6.99
CA SER A 104 -10.17 1.05 5.75
C SER A 104 -9.38 2.09 4.98
N LEU A 105 -9.71 2.22 3.68
CA LEU A 105 -9.11 3.27 2.85
C LEU A 105 -9.44 4.65 3.39
N ARG A 106 -10.69 4.88 3.83
CA ARG A 106 -11.09 6.17 4.40
C ARG A 106 -10.22 6.56 5.59
N GLU A 107 -9.99 5.62 6.51
CA GLU A 107 -9.17 5.89 7.69
C GLU A 107 -7.70 6.12 7.33
N ALA A 108 -7.18 5.40 6.34
CA ALA A 108 -5.82 5.62 5.86
C ALA A 108 -5.68 7.04 5.28
N LEU A 109 -6.62 7.47 4.44
CA LEU A 109 -6.60 8.80 3.86
C LEU A 109 -6.76 9.88 4.93
N ALA A 110 -7.65 9.65 5.90
CA ALA A 110 -7.83 10.61 7.01
C ALA A 110 -6.53 10.83 7.79
N ALA A 111 -5.73 9.78 7.97
CA ALA A 111 -4.48 9.87 8.69
C ALA A 111 -3.36 10.52 7.88
N LEU A 112 -3.36 10.31 6.55
CA LEU A 112 -2.26 10.74 5.70
C LEU A 112 -2.48 12.09 5.02
N SER A 113 -3.70 12.41 4.61
CA SER A 113 -3.98 13.61 3.82
C SER A 113 -5.43 14.02 3.90
N THR A 114 -5.72 15.18 4.49
CA THR A 114 -7.07 15.73 4.53
C THR A 114 -7.57 16.04 3.12
N GLU A 115 -6.68 16.44 2.23
CA GLU A 115 -7.03 16.73 0.83
C GLU A 115 -7.46 15.45 0.10
N ALA A 116 -6.74 14.35 0.31
CA ALA A 116 -7.10 13.06 -0.27
C ALA A 116 -8.44 12.56 0.29
N LEU A 117 -8.67 12.72 1.57
CA LEU A 117 -9.94 12.33 2.19
C LEU A 117 -11.10 13.10 1.58
N ALA A 118 -10.93 14.41 1.39
CA ALA A 118 -11.96 15.24 0.77
C ALA A 118 -12.23 14.81 -0.67
N ALA A 119 -11.20 14.53 -1.45
CA ALA A 119 -11.35 14.05 -2.82
C ALA A 119 -12.03 12.69 -2.87
N PHE A 120 -11.72 11.80 -1.94
CA PHE A 120 -12.34 10.49 -1.82
C PHE A 120 -13.84 10.61 -1.50
N GLY A 121 -14.21 11.50 -0.58
CA GLY A 121 -15.60 11.73 -0.22
C GLY A 121 -16.42 12.38 -1.32
N ALA A 122 -15.79 13.09 -2.25
CA ALA A 122 -16.43 13.74 -3.39
C ALA A 122 -16.57 12.83 -4.60
N ALA A 123 -15.88 11.69 -4.59
CA ALA A 123 -15.86 10.75 -5.72
C ALA A 123 -17.16 9.94 -5.83
#